data_76bbec6d934a1529632ff0e14acb9134
#
_entry.id   76bbec6d934a1529632ff0e14acb9134
#
_cell.length_a   1.000
_cell.length_b   1.000
_cell.length_c   1.000
_cell.angle_alpha   90.00
_cell.angle_beta   90.00
_cell.angle_gamma   90.00
#
_symmetry.space_group_name_H-M   'P 1'
#
loop_
_entity.id
_entity.type
_entity.pdbx_description
1 polymer ?
#
loop_
_entity_poly.entity_id
_entity_poly.type
_entity_poly.pdbx_seq_one_letter_code
_entity_poly.pdbx_strand_id
1 'polypeptide(L)'
;MKKHIVELIMGCLLLICFYYLSREAAAVSVEMNQKQVIVVDCGHGGMDPGMIGIDGLKEKDVNLAIGLKVKSALEKKDFQVVMTRETDVGLYDEDSNNKKVQDMQKRIFLIQEVKPVLAVSIHQNSYEDSGVKGPQVFYYRDSVKGGELAEIIQEKLNDYLEVERPRQAKGNTTYYLLKRSPGILNIVECGFLTNPEEAGKLLQDDYQEKVAAAVADGVEEYIKNNEQ
;
A
#
# COMPACT_ATOMS: atom_id res chain seq x y z
N MET A 1 -40.74 45.56 -29.09
CA MET A 1 -39.86 45.85 -27.92
C MET A 1 -39.95 44.78 -26.83
N LYS A 2 -41.10 44.53 -26.19
CA LYS A 2 -41.19 43.53 -25.09
C LYS A 2 -40.72 42.12 -25.49
N LYS A 3 -41.02 41.64 -26.71
CA LYS A 3 -40.62 40.29 -27.18
C LYS A 3 -39.09 40.14 -27.28
N HIS A 4 -38.39 41.12 -27.84
CA HIS A 4 -36.91 41.07 -27.96
C HIS A 4 -36.20 41.18 -26.60
N ILE A 5 -36.78 41.86 -25.61
CA ILE A 5 -36.25 41.91 -24.25
C ILE A 5 -36.34 40.53 -23.59
N VAL A 6 -37.46 39.82 -23.76
CA VAL A 6 -37.64 38.45 -23.22
C VAL A 6 -36.68 37.50 -23.88
N GLU A 7 -36.49 37.58 -25.20
CA GLU A 7 -35.54 36.76 -25.95
C GLU A 7 -34.09 36.99 -25.48
N LEU A 8 -33.73 38.28 -25.22
CA LEU A 8 -32.40 38.65 -24.70
C LEU A 8 -32.18 38.11 -23.29
N ILE A 9 -33.17 38.24 -22.39
CA ILE A 9 -33.08 37.73 -21.02
C ILE A 9 -32.94 36.19 -21.04
N MET A 10 -33.70 35.53 -21.88
CA MET A 10 -33.64 34.06 -22.00
C MET A 10 -32.28 33.59 -22.54
N GLY A 11 -31.72 34.32 -23.53
CA GLY A 11 -30.38 34.08 -24.03
C GLY A 11 -29.30 34.25 -22.96
N CYS A 12 -29.39 35.33 -22.16
CA CYS A 12 -28.46 35.54 -21.04
C CYS A 12 -28.57 34.43 -19.97
N LEU A 13 -29.78 33.99 -19.63
CA LEU A 13 -29.98 32.89 -18.67
C LEU A 13 -29.42 31.57 -19.18
N LEU A 14 -29.59 31.26 -20.45
CA LEU A 14 -29.00 30.08 -21.06
C LEU A 14 -27.46 30.12 -21.05
N LEU A 15 -26.85 31.25 -21.34
CA LEU A 15 -25.40 31.43 -21.27
C LEU A 15 -24.88 31.26 -19.85
N ILE A 16 -25.59 31.80 -18.85
CA ILE A 16 -25.24 31.63 -17.44
C ILE A 16 -25.35 30.17 -17.03
N CYS A 17 -26.42 29.47 -17.37
CA CYS A 17 -26.59 28.06 -17.11
C CYS A 17 -25.48 27.23 -17.77
N PHE A 18 -25.18 27.51 -19.05
CA PHE A 18 -24.10 26.83 -19.76
C PHE A 18 -22.73 27.04 -19.10
N TYR A 19 -22.44 28.28 -18.66
CA TYR A 19 -21.23 28.59 -17.93
C TYR A 19 -21.09 27.77 -16.63
N TYR A 20 -22.14 27.73 -15.82
CA TYR A 20 -22.12 26.92 -14.57
C TYR A 20 -22.01 25.43 -14.84
N LEU A 21 -22.76 24.89 -15.80
CA LEU A 21 -22.66 23.49 -16.19
C LEU A 21 -21.28 23.12 -16.74
N SER A 22 -20.69 23.98 -17.56
CA SER A 22 -19.33 23.73 -18.09
C SER A 22 -18.27 23.78 -17.00
N ARG A 23 -18.45 24.67 -16.01
CA ARG A 23 -17.55 24.77 -14.86
C ARG A 23 -17.63 23.54 -13.94
N GLU A 24 -18.84 23.06 -13.66
CA GLU A 24 -19.04 21.83 -12.91
C GLU A 24 -18.51 20.60 -13.65
N ALA A 25 -18.77 20.49 -14.94
CA ALA A 25 -18.22 19.42 -15.78
C ALA A 25 -16.68 19.43 -15.81
N ALA A 26 -16.06 20.63 -15.87
CA ALA A 26 -14.61 20.77 -15.79
C ALA A 26 -14.06 20.38 -14.40
N ALA A 27 -14.74 20.74 -13.32
CA ALA A 27 -14.35 20.36 -11.96
C ALA A 27 -14.43 18.85 -11.77
N VAL A 28 -15.51 18.21 -12.21
CA VAL A 28 -15.68 16.74 -12.19
C VAL A 28 -14.60 16.05 -13.04
N SER A 29 -14.25 16.61 -14.20
CA SER A 29 -13.20 16.03 -15.07
C SER A 29 -11.81 16.10 -14.41
N VAL A 30 -11.53 17.17 -13.66
CA VAL A 30 -10.27 17.31 -12.91
C VAL A 30 -10.22 16.33 -11.74
N GLU A 31 -11.32 16.15 -11.02
CA GLU A 31 -11.41 15.20 -9.92
C GLU A 31 -11.30 13.73 -10.40
N MET A 32 -11.94 13.41 -11.53
CA MET A 32 -11.82 12.09 -12.17
C MET A 32 -10.43 11.80 -12.74
N ASN A 33 -9.58 12.82 -12.95
CA ASN A 33 -8.24 12.64 -13.50
C ASN A 33 -7.13 12.68 -12.42
N GLN A 34 -7.49 12.76 -11.13
CA GLN A 34 -6.51 12.63 -10.06
C GLN A 34 -6.22 11.15 -9.82
N LYS A 35 -4.96 10.76 -10.04
CA LYS A 35 -4.50 9.41 -9.72
C LYS A 35 -4.71 9.12 -8.23
N GLN A 36 -5.22 7.95 -7.95
CA GLN A 36 -5.36 7.48 -6.58
C GLN A 36 -3.99 7.25 -5.96
N VAL A 37 -3.79 7.76 -4.75
CA VAL A 37 -2.50 7.68 -4.05
C VAL A 37 -2.47 6.45 -3.16
N ILE A 38 -1.45 5.61 -3.35
CA ILE A 38 -1.15 4.45 -2.52
C ILE A 38 0.15 4.72 -1.75
N VAL A 39 0.18 4.41 -0.46
CA VAL A 39 1.43 4.40 0.29
C VAL A 39 2.00 2.99 0.32
N VAL A 40 3.26 2.86 -0.07
CA VAL A 40 4.05 1.63 0.10
C VAL A 40 5.09 1.88 1.19
N ASP A 41 4.91 1.19 2.30
CA ASP A 41 5.82 1.23 3.43
C ASP A 41 6.82 0.07 3.33
N CYS A 42 8.12 0.37 3.29
CA CYS A 42 9.18 -0.63 3.40
C CYS A 42 9.60 -0.75 4.85
N GLY A 43 9.16 -1.81 5.54
CA GLY A 43 9.47 -2.03 6.94
C GLY A 43 10.95 -1.94 7.27
N HIS A 44 11.28 -1.45 8.48
CA HIS A 44 12.66 -1.26 8.95
C HIS A 44 13.48 -0.27 8.10
N GLY A 45 14.79 -0.24 8.27
CA GLY A 45 15.70 0.62 7.49
C GLY A 45 16.76 1.30 8.36
N GLY A 46 17.84 1.73 7.73
CA GLY A 46 18.97 2.35 8.40
C GLY A 46 19.56 1.46 9.49
N MET A 47 19.54 1.91 10.75
CA MET A 47 20.07 1.13 11.87
C MET A 47 19.17 -0.02 12.34
N ASP A 48 17.90 -0.05 11.95
CA ASP A 48 16.98 -1.16 12.26
C ASP A 48 17.03 -2.22 11.13
N PRO A 49 17.74 -3.34 11.31
CA PRO A 49 17.85 -4.36 10.28
C PRO A 49 16.55 -5.19 10.12
N GLY A 50 15.60 -5.04 11.06
CA GLY A 50 14.51 -6.00 11.22
C GLY A 50 15.01 -7.35 11.74
N MET A 51 14.37 -8.44 11.33
CA MET A 51 14.85 -9.79 11.58
C MET A 51 16.12 -10.04 10.77
N ILE A 52 17.06 -10.75 11.40
CA ILE A 52 18.22 -11.30 10.72
C ILE A 52 17.94 -12.78 10.49
N GLY A 53 17.73 -13.15 9.25
CA GLY A 53 17.45 -14.51 8.84
C GLY A 53 18.68 -15.35 8.59
N ILE A 54 18.52 -16.41 7.79
CA ILE A 54 19.58 -17.35 7.43
C ILE A 54 20.68 -16.61 6.66
N ASP A 55 21.93 -17.00 6.90
CA ASP A 55 23.13 -16.42 6.29
C ASP A 55 23.27 -14.91 6.49
N GLY A 56 22.65 -14.36 7.54
CA GLY A 56 22.72 -12.94 7.85
C GLY A 56 21.83 -12.04 6.98
N LEU A 57 20.86 -12.63 6.28
CA LEU A 57 19.88 -11.93 5.46
C LEU A 57 19.07 -10.95 6.30
N LYS A 58 19.18 -9.66 6.02
CA LYS A 58 18.48 -8.62 6.77
C LYS A 58 17.10 -8.36 6.17
N GLU A 59 16.10 -8.35 7.01
CA GLU A 59 14.71 -8.07 6.63
C GLU A 59 14.57 -6.74 5.86
N LYS A 60 15.21 -5.68 6.35
CA LYS A 60 15.14 -4.34 5.73
C LYS A 60 15.57 -4.32 4.26
N ASP A 61 16.54 -5.16 3.86
CA ASP A 61 17.06 -5.19 2.50
C ASP A 61 16.07 -5.86 1.55
N VAL A 62 15.45 -6.96 2.00
CA VAL A 62 14.40 -7.66 1.25
C VAL A 62 13.14 -6.81 1.16
N ASN A 63 12.74 -6.16 2.26
CA ASN A 63 11.59 -5.24 2.28
C ASN A 63 11.74 -4.11 1.26
N LEU A 64 12.93 -3.52 1.17
CA LEU A 64 13.21 -2.46 0.20
C LEU A 64 13.16 -2.99 -1.24
N ALA A 65 13.80 -4.13 -1.51
CA ALA A 65 13.83 -4.72 -2.85
C ALA A 65 12.41 -5.04 -3.36
N ILE A 66 11.59 -5.69 -2.54
CA ILE A 66 10.19 -6.00 -2.88
C ILE A 66 9.35 -4.71 -2.96
N GLY A 67 9.50 -3.79 -2.01
CA GLY A 67 8.73 -2.54 -1.99
C GLY A 67 8.94 -1.67 -3.23
N LEU A 68 10.17 -1.59 -3.75
CA LEU A 68 10.47 -0.88 -5.00
C LEU A 68 9.79 -1.55 -6.21
N LYS A 69 9.70 -2.89 -6.24
CA LYS A 69 8.97 -3.62 -7.27
C LYS A 69 7.45 -3.42 -7.14
N VAL A 70 6.91 -3.41 -5.93
CA VAL A 70 5.49 -3.08 -5.66
C VAL A 70 5.16 -1.68 -6.16
N LYS A 71 6.01 -0.69 -5.85
CA LYS A 71 5.88 0.67 -6.41
C LYS A 71 5.78 0.64 -7.93
N SER A 72 6.75 0.01 -8.58
CA SER A 72 6.79 -0.08 -10.06
C SER A 72 5.55 -0.78 -10.63
N ALA A 73 5.06 -1.84 -9.99
CA ALA A 73 3.87 -2.57 -10.42
C ALA A 73 2.60 -1.73 -10.29
N LEU A 74 2.45 -0.99 -9.19
CA LEU A 74 1.32 -0.07 -8.97
C LEU A 74 1.35 1.13 -9.92
N GLU A 75 2.52 1.71 -10.18
CA GLU A 75 2.67 2.82 -11.13
C GLU A 75 2.31 2.40 -12.56
N LYS A 76 2.61 1.17 -12.97
CA LYS A 76 2.16 0.58 -14.26
C LYS A 76 0.63 0.44 -14.36
N LYS A 77 -0.06 0.40 -13.23
CA LYS A 77 -1.53 0.37 -13.11
C LYS A 77 -2.16 1.75 -12.92
N ASP A 78 -1.39 2.79 -13.19
CA ASP A 78 -1.78 4.22 -13.14
C ASP A 78 -2.04 4.77 -11.73
N PHE A 79 -1.60 4.11 -10.67
CA PHE A 79 -1.61 4.66 -9.32
C PHE A 79 -0.45 5.64 -9.11
N GLN A 80 -0.67 6.63 -8.25
CA GLN A 80 0.42 7.44 -7.69
C GLN A 80 0.93 6.74 -6.42
N VAL A 81 2.25 6.50 -6.35
CA VAL A 81 2.84 5.81 -5.21
C VAL A 81 3.73 6.74 -4.40
N VAL A 82 3.51 6.75 -3.09
CA VAL A 82 4.38 7.41 -2.11
C VAL A 82 5.05 6.34 -1.26
N MET A 83 6.39 6.35 -1.22
CA MET A 83 7.17 5.41 -0.43
C MET A 83 7.55 6.02 0.92
N THR A 84 7.61 5.20 1.98
CA THR A 84 8.22 5.64 3.25
C THR A 84 9.72 5.79 3.13
N ARG A 85 10.37 4.95 2.32
CA ARG A 85 11.80 5.04 1.96
C ARG A 85 12.05 4.37 0.61
N GLU A 86 13.03 4.89 -0.13
CA GLU A 86 13.48 4.34 -1.42
C GLU A 86 14.96 3.92 -1.36
N THR A 87 15.59 4.07 -0.19
CA THR A 87 16.98 3.66 0.07
C THR A 87 17.08 3.03 1.46
N ASP A 88 18.28 2.57 1.85
CA ASP A 88 18.50 2.04 3.20
C ASP A 88 18.66 3.17 4.23
N VAL A 89 17.56 3.84 4.53
CA VAL A 89 17.46 4.88 5.55
C VAL A 89 16.33 4.56 6.53
N GLY A 90 16.44 5.07 7.75
CA GLY A 90 15.31 5.15 8.67
C GLY A 90 14.72 6.55 8.67
N LEU A 91 13.47 6.69 9.10
CA LEU A 91 12.76 7.97 9.17
C LEU A 91 13.00 8.71 10.50
N TYR A 92 14.11 8.50 11.13
CA TYR A 92 14.48 9.13 12.40
C TYR A 92 15.53 10.24 12.18
N ASP A 93 15.62 11.15 13.13
CA ASP A 93 16.68 12.15 13.18
C ASP A 93 17.93 11.52 13.84
N GLU A 94 19.13 11.86 13.37
CA GLU A 94 20.37 11.23 13.84
C GLU A 94 20.63 11.44 15.34
N ASP A 95 20.18 12.55 15.91
CA ASP A 95 20.27 12.90 17.31
C ASP A 95 19.14 12.36 18.20
N SER A 96 18.20 11.60 17.62
CA SER A 96 17.09 11.02 18.37
C SER A 96 17.55 9.99 19.39
N ASN A 97 17.10 10.15 20.65
CA ASN A 97 17.36 9.19 21.74
C ASN A 97 16.61 7.85 21.57
N ASN A 98 15.56 7.83 20.75
CA ASN A 98 14.77 6.63 20.48
C ASN A 98 14.41 6.55 18.99
N LYS A 99 15.40 6.23 18.17
CA LYS A 99 15.30 6.18 16.71
C LYS A 99 14.18 5.26 16.23
N LYS A 100 14.02 4.09 16.87
CA LYS A 100 12.98 3.13 16.49
C LYS A 100 11.56 3.64 16.71
N VAL A 101 11.31 4.31 17.84
CA VAL A 101 9.99 4.91 18.12
C VAL A 101 9.72 6.06 17.16
N GLN A 102 10.73 6.90 16.93
CA GLN A 102 10.60 8.04 16.02
C GLN A 102 10.36 7.59 14.58
N ASP A 103 11.06 6.56 14.09
CA ASP A 103 10.86 5.96 12.78
C ASP A 103 9.39 5.55 12.61
N MET A 104 8.86 4.79 13.56
CA MET A 104 7.49 4.33 13.52
C MET A 104 6.46 5.48 13.55
N GLN A 105 6.72 6.53 14.36
CA GLN A 105 5.87 7.71 14.41
C GLN A 105 5.88 8.48 13.09
N LYS A 106 7.04 8.62 12.45
CA LYS A 106 7.18 9.32 11.16
C LYS A 106 6.52 8.55 10.02
N ARG A 107 6.51 7.19 10.03
CA ARG A 107 5.72 6.37 9.09
C ARG A 107 4.23 6.67 9.21
N ILE A 108 3.70 6.65 10.43
CA ILE A 108 2.29 6.98 10.68
C ILE A 108 1.97 8.41 10.25
N PHE A 109 2.83 9.36 10.58
CA PHE A 109 2.67 10.77 10.19
C PHE A 109 2.64 10.93 8.68
N LEU A 110 3.54 10.25 7.94
CA LEU A 110 3.54 10.27 6.48
C LEU A 110 2.19 9.78 5.91
N ILE A 111 1.67 8.66 6.42
CA ILE A 111 0.36 8.14 6.01
C ILE A 111 -0.76 9.14 6.31
N GLN A 112 -0.71 9.82 7.47
CA GLN A 112 -1.69 10.83 7.85
C GLN A 112 -1.67 12.06 6.94
N GLU A 113 -0.48 12.53 6.56
CA GLU A 113 -0.32 13.70 5.69
C GLU A 113 -0.70 13.39 4.23
N VAL A 114 -0.30 12.22 3.73
CA VAL A 114 -0.57 11.79 2.35
C VAL A 114 -2.05 11.50 2.14
N LYS A 115 -2.76 10.99 3.15
CA LYS A 115 -4.17 10.56 3.08
C LYS A 115 -4.43 9.63 1.89
N PRO A 116 -3.68 8.53 1.77
CA PRO A 116 -3.81 7.62 0.63
C PRO A 116 -5.18 6.92 0.65
N VAL A 117 -5.57 6.35 -0.50
CA VAL A 117 -6.73 5.44 -0.58
C VAL A 117 -6.49 4.24 0.31
N LEU A 118 -5.29 3.70 0.30
CA LEU A 118 -4.83 2.63 1.17
C LEU A 118 -3.29 2.63 1.29
N ALA A 119 -2.78 1.88 2.26
CA ALA A 119 -1.36 1.63 2.43
C ALA A 119 -1.06 0.14 2.52
N VAL A 120 0.09 -0.27 1.97
CA VAL A 120 0.64 -1.63 2.13
C VAL A 120 2.04 -1.53 2.71
N SER A 121 2.31 -2.29 3.78
CA SER A 121 3.61 -2.35 4.45
C SER A 121 4.26 -3.69 4.15
N ILE A 122 5.46 -3.67 3.58
CA ILE A 122 6.20 -4.85 3.13
C ILE A 122 7.17 -5.29 4.23
N HIS A 123 7.04 -6.53 4.64
CA HIS A 123 7.79 -7.18 5.71
C HIS A 123 8.16 -8.62 5.36
N GLN A 124 9.02 -9.22 6.18
CA GLN A 124 9.33 -10.64 6.14
C GLN A 124 9.09 -11.25 7.52
N ASN A 125 8.49 -12.42 7.53
CA ASN A 125 8.16 -13.14 8.74
C ASN A 125 9.37 -13.92 9.30
N SER A 126 9.23 -14.33 10.55
CA SER A 126 10.17 -15.25 11.22
C SER A 126 9.42 -16.11 12.22
N TYR A 127 9.89 -17.34 12.41
CA TYR A 127 9.36 -18.25 13.40
C TYR A 127 10.46 -19.18 13.93
N GLU A 128 10.29 -19.71 15.15
CA GLU A 128 11.27 -20.62 15.78
C GLU A 128 11.41 -21.94 15.01
N ASP A 129 10.28 -22.49 14.53
CA ASP A 129 10.27 -23.66 13.67
C ASP A 129 10.56 -23.25 12.22
N SER A 130 11.74 -23.62 11.74
CA SER A 130 12.18 -23.37 10.37
C SER A 130 11.36 -24.09 9.29
N GLY A 131 10.50 -25.04 9.65
CA GLY A 131 9.54 -25.68 8.75
C GLY A 131 8.33 -24.81 8.39
N VAL A 132 8.10 -23.72 9.14
CA VAL A 132 7.00 -22.79 8.87
C VAL A 132 7.32 -21.93 7.64
N LYS A 133 6.39 -21.88 6.69
CA LYS A 133 6.54 -21.16 5.43
C LYS A 133 5.21 -20.59 4.90
N GLY A 134 5.29 -19.77 3.87
CA GLY A 134 4.17 -19.17 3.14
C GLY A 134 3.87 -17.72 3.54
N PRO A 135 3.45 -16.88 2.57
CA PRO A 135 3.12 -15.47 2.80
C PRO A 135 1.93 -15.32 3.73
N GLN A 136 1.87 -14.22 4.46
CA GLN A 136 0.78 -13.93 5.39
C GLN A 136 0.44 -12.45 5.37
N VAL A 137 -0.82 -12.10 5.11
CA VAL A 137 -1.28 -10.72 5.18
C VAL A 137 -1.96 -10.46 6.51
N PHE A 138 -1.55 -9.37 7.18
CA PHE A 138 -2.14 -8.93 8.43
C PHE A 138 -2.90 -7.61 8.24
N TYR A 139 -4.02 -7.48 8.95
CA TYR A 139 -4.83 -6.28 9.00
C TYR A 139 -5.23 -5.95 10.44
N TYR A 140 -5.60 -4.69 10.71
CA TYR A 140 -6.17 -4.35 12.01
C TYR A 140 -7.53 -5.05 12.15
N ARG A 141 -7.68 -5.88 13.19
CA ARG A 141 -8.84 -6.78 13.37
C ARG A 141 -10.20 -6.07 13.24
N ASP A 142 -10.29 -4.82 13.71
CA ASP A 142 -11.53 -4.06 13.73
C ASP A 142 -11.76 -3.28 12.41
N SER A 143 -10.85 -3.38 11.44
CA SER A 143 -10.96 -2.75 10.13
C SER A 143 -11.63 -3.69 9.14
N VAL A 144 -12.92 -3.49 8.85
CA VAL A 144 -13.65 -4.28 7.84
C VAL A 144 -12.98 -4.14 6.46
N LYS A 145 -12.77 -2.92 6.00
CA LYS A 145 -12.11 -2.62 4.71
C LYS A 145 -10.68 -3.14 4.66
N GLY A 146 -9.94 -3.07 5.78
CA GLY A 146 -8.61 -3.66 5.87
C GLY A 146 -8.64 -5.19 5.77
N GLY A 147 -9.68 -5.83 6.29
CA GLY A 147 -9.91 -7.27 6.15
C GLY A 147 -10.19 -7.68 4.71
N GLU A 148 -11.10 -6.97 4.03
CA GLU A 148 -11.43 -7.21 2.62
C GLU A 148 -10.19 -7.10 1.71
N LEU A 149 -9.41 -6.03 1.86
CA LEU A 149 -8.15 -5.86 1.13
C LEU A 149 -7.16 -7.00 1.44
N ALA A 150 -7.04 -7.37 2.72
CA ALA A 150 -6.10 -8.41 3.15
C ALA A 150 -6.45 -9.79 2.57
N GLU A 151 -7.72 -10.13 2.49
CA GLU A 151 -8.20 -11.37 1.89
C GLU A 151 -7.86 -11.44 0.40
N ILE A 152 -8.11 -10.37 -0.35
CA ILE A 152 -7.78 -10.29 -1.78
C ILE A 152 -6.28 -10.42 -2.01
N ILE A 153 -5.44 -9.64 -1.28
CA ILE A 153 -3.98 -9.73 -1.43
C ILE A 153 -3.47 -11.12 -1.04
N GLN A 154 -4.01 -11.72 0.04
CA GLN A 154 -3.60 -13.05 0.48
C GLN A 154 -3.92 -14.11 -0.58
N GLU A 155 -5.08 -14.04 -1.21
CA GLU A 155 -5.46 -14.95 -2.29
C GLU A 155 -4.50 -14.82 -3.48
N LYS A 156 -4.23 -13.58 -3.94
CA LYS A 156 -3.26 -13.34 -5.02
C LYS A 156 -1.87 -13.89 -4.69
N LEU A 157 -1.39 -13.67 -3.45
CA LEU A 157 -0.09 -14.22 -3.02
C LEU A 157 -0.07 -15.75 -3.04
N ASN A 158 -1.14 -16.39 -2.57
CA ASN A 158 -1.24 -17.84 -2.61
C ASN A 158 -1.19 -18.39 -4.04
N ASP A 159 -1.87 -17.72 -4.97
CA ASP A 159 -1.97 -18.12 -6.38
C ASP A 159 -0.64 -17.87 -7.13
N TYR A 160 -0.09 -16.64 -7.04
CA TYR A 160 1.11 -16.26 -7.78
C TYR A 160 2.37 -17.01 -7.33
N LEU A 161 2.41 -17.36 -6.03
CA LEU A 161 3.53 -18.10 -5.43
C LEU A 161 3.29 -19.61 -5.39
N GLU A 162 2.15 -20.07 -5.93
CA GLU A 162 1.77 -21.50 -5.97
C GLU A 162 1.90 -22.19 -4.61
N VAL A 163 1.31 -21.53 -3.57
CA VAL A 163 1.49 -21.96 -2.17
C VAL A 163 0.77 -23.28 -1.93
N GLU A 164 1.51 -24.37 -1.65
CA GLU A 164 0.96 -25.71 -1.41
C GLU A 164 -0.04 -25.76 -0.23
N ARG A 165 0.21 -24.95 0.80
CA ARG A 165 -0.66 -24.84 1.99
C ARG A 165 -1.08 -23.39 2.17
N PRO A 166 -2.12 -22.93 1.43
CA PRO A 166 -2.56 -21.56 1.46
C PRO A 166 -2.89 -21.07 2.87
N ARG A 167 -2.38 -19.89 3.20
CA ARG A 167 -2.75 -19.20 4.44
C ARG A 167 -3.95 -18.28 4.17
N GLN A 168 -4.62 -17.89 5.26
CA GLN A 168 -5.69 -16.89 5.24
C GLN A 168 -5.19 -15.59 5.81
N ALA A 169 -5.75 -14.46 5.40
CA ALA A 169 -5.50 -13.18 6.02
C ALA A 169 -5.80 -13.23 7.52
N LYS A 170 -5.03 -12.48 8.32
CA LYS A 170 -5.09 -12.57 9.78
C LYS A 170 -5.29 -11.22 10.45
N GLY A 171 -6.39 -11.08 11.21
CA GLY A 171 -6.63 -9.91 12.05
C GLY A 171 -5.61 -9.83 13.20
N ASN A 172 -5.02 -8.65 13.40
CA ASN A 172 -4.03 -8.37 14.44
C ASN A 172 -4.40 -7.10 15.21
N THR A 173 -4.20 -7.11 16.54
CA THR A 173 -4.49 -5.97 17.42
C THR A 173 -3.24 -5.42 18.10
N THR A 174 -2.09 -6.04 17.88
CA THR A 174 -0.84 -5.72 18.58
C THR A 174 0.18 -4.98 17.73
N TYR A 175 0.16 -5.15 16.40
CA TYR A 175 1.06 -4.43 15.52
C TYR A 175 0.80 -2.93 15.57
N TYR A 176 1.82 -2.18 15.98
CA TYR A 176 1.70 -0.76 16.26
C TYR A 176 1.26 0.05 15.04
N LEU A 177 1.84 -0.24 13.88
CA LEU A 177 1.51 0.41 12.62
C LEU A 177 0.03 0.20 12.24
N LEU A 178 -0.47 -1.04 12.30
CA LEU A 178 -1.88 -1.36 12.04
C LEU A 178 -2.84 -0.64 13.00
N LYS A 179 -2.46 -0.57 14.28
CA LYS A 179 -3.31 0.01 15.33
C LYS A 179 -3.36 1.53 15.28
N ARG A 180 -2.32 2.19 14.78
CA ARG A 180 -2.14 3.64 14.89
C ARG A 180 -2.26 4.38 13.57
N SER A 181 -2.11 3.70 12.44
CA SER A 181 -2.30 4.33 11.13
C SER A 181 -3.77 4.62 10.86
N PRO A 182 -4.08 5.78 10.31
CA PRO A 182 -5.42 6.05 9.83
C PRO A 182 -5.71 5.30 8.53
N GLY A 183 -6.99 5.02 8.29
CA GLY A 183 -7.43 4.44 7.01
C GLY A 183 -7.17 2.95 6.87
N ILE A 184 -7.05 2.51 5.64
CA ILE A 184 -6.85 1.11 5.27
C ILE A 184 -5.36 0.83 5.19
N LEU A 185 -4.87 -0.13 5.98
CA LEU A 185 -3.48 -0.56 5.96
C LEU A 185 -3.39 -2.06 6.18
N ASN A 186 -2.58 -2.72 5.32
CA ASN A 186 -2.19 -4.11 5.51
C ASN A 186 -0.68 -4.25 5.64
N ILE A 187 -0.23 -5.21 6.47
CA ILE A 187 1.15 -5.66 6.51
C ILE A 187 1.23 -6.97 5.73
N VAL A 188 2.10 -7.01 4.74
CA VAL A 188 2.35 -8.16 3.87
C VAL A 188 3.67 -8.79 4.28
N GLU A 189 3.59 -9.93 4.95
CA GLU A 189 4.73 -10.80 5.27
C GLU A 189 4.97 -11.72 4.07
N CYS A 190 5.98 -11.42 3.25
CA CYS A 190 6.16 -12.05 1.95
C CYS A 190 6.71 -13.48 2.02
N GLY A 191 7.29 -13.88 3.12
CA GLY A 191 7.84 -15.20 3.41
C GLY A 191 8.63 -15.22 4.71
N PHE A 192 9.18 -16.38 5.10
CA PHE A 192 9.90 -16.56 6.38
C PHE A 192 11.42 -16.52 6.16
N LEU A 193 12.09 -15.54 6.75
CA LEU A 193 13.56 -15.45 6.74
C LEU A 193 14.25 -16.58 7.49
N THR A 194 13.52 -17.28 8.36
CA THR A 194 13.99 -18.42 9.16
C THR A 194 13.80 -19.77 8.45
N ASN A 195 13.08 -19.79 7.32
CA ASN A 195 12.93 -20.98 6.48
C ASN A 195 13.99 -20.96 5.38
N PRO A 196 14.85 -22.01 5.23
CA PRO A 196 15.95 -21.99 4.24
C PRO A 196 15.48 -21.88 2.79
N GLU A 197 14.36 -22.53 2.46
CA GLU A 197 13.80 -22.49 1.10
C GLU A 197 13.28 -21.09 0.77
N GLU A 198 12.52 -20.48 1.68
CA GLU A 198 11.96 -19.14 1.46
C GLU A 198 13.02 -18.04 1.52
N ALA A 199 13.98 -18.12 2.43
CA ALA A 199 15.11 -17.20 2.47
C ALA A 199 15.86 -17.16 1.13
N GLY A 200 16.05 -18.34 0.51
CA GLY A 200 16.63 -18.42 -0.83
C GLY A 200 15.75 -17.82 -1.93
N LYS A 201 14.43 -18.07 -1.89
CA LYS A 201 13.47 -17.50 -2.84
C LYS A 201 13.35 -15.97 -2.72
N LEU A 202 13.34 -15.45 -1.48
CA LEU A 202 13.24 -14.01 -1.19
C LEU A 202 14.41 -13.19 -1.76
N LEU A 203 15.53 -13.83 -2.10
CA LEU A 203 16.67 -13.21 -2.78
C LEU A 203 16.56 -13.24 -4.32
N GLN A 204 15.62 -14.01 -4.86
CA GLN A 204 15.46 -14.17 -6.31
C GLN A 204 14.57 -13.06 -6.89
N ASP A 205 15.02 -12.46 -7.96
CA ASP A 205 14.35 -11.33 -8.61
C ASP A 205 12.96 -11.69 -9.13
N ASP A 206 12.82 -12.85 -9.75
CA ASP A 206 11.56 -13.37 -10.27
C ASP A 206 10.53 -13.68 -9.17
N TYR A 207 10.97 -14.18 -8.01
CA TYR A 207 10.09 -14.37 -6.85
C TYR A 207 9.60 -13.04 -6.29
N GLN A 208 10.50 -12.06 -6.14
CA GLN A 208 10.15 -10.71 -5.69
C GLN A 208 9.18 -10.02 -6.66
N GLU A 209 9.34 -10.23 -7.98
CA GLU A 209 8.40 -9.72 -8.99
C GLU A 209 7.02 -10.37 -8.89
N LYS A 210 6.95 -11.69 -8.64
CA LYS A 210 5.67 -12.37 -8.40
C LYS A 210 4.96 -11.83 -7.15
N VAL A 211 5.69 -11.60 -6.06
CA VAL A 211 5.14 -10.98 -4.85
C VAL A 211 4.60 -9.57 -5.17
N ALA A 212 5.39 -8.78 -5.88
CA ALA A 212 5.00 -7.40 -6.21
C ALA A 212 3.77 -7.35 -7.13
N ALA A 213 3.70 -8.24 -8.12
CA ALA A 213 2.55 -8.35 -9.00
C ALA A 213 1.29 -8.78 -8.23
N ALA A 214 1.40 -9.79 -7.34
CA ALA A 214 0.29 -10.25 -6.52
C ALA A 214 -0.27 -9.14 -5.62
N VAL A 215 0.61 -8.34 -4.97
CA VAL A 215 0.21 -7.21 -4.15
C VAL A 215 -0.47 -6.13 -5.00
N ALA A 216 0.12 -5.77 -6.15
CA ALA A 216 -0.42 -4.73 -7.02
C ALA A 216 -1.77 -5.12 -7.65
N ASP A 217 -1.93 -6.37 -8.07
CA ASP A 217 -3.19 -6.89 -8.60
C ASP A 217 -4.27 -6.96 -7.52
N GLY A 218 -3.91 -7.35 -6.29
CA GLY A 218 -4.82 -7.34 -5.15
C GLY A 218 -5.31 -5.94 -4.78
N VAL A 219 -4.41 -4.95 -4.79
CA VAL A 219 -4.76 -3.54 -4.57
C VAL A 219 -5.69 -3.03 -5.66
N GLU A 220 -5.38 -3.29 -6.93
CA GLU A 220 -6.22 -2.87 -8.06
C GLU A 220 -7.61 -3.49 -8.00
N GLU A 221 -7.69 -4.79 -7.74
CA GLU A 221 -8.97 -5.50 -7.62
C GLU A 221 -9.82 -4.95 -6.46
N TYR A 222 -9.21 -4.73 -5.30
CA TYR A 222 -9.90 -4.14 -4.16
C TYR A 222 -10.49 -2.76 -4.50
N ILE A 223 -9.71 -1.91 -5.14
CA ILE A 223 -10.15 -0.56 -5.52
C ILE A 223 -11.31 -0.63 -6.52
N LYS A 224 -11.21 -1.44 -7.58
CA LYS A 224 -12.27 -1.64 -8.56
C LYS A 224 -13.58 -2.14 -7.94
N ASN A 225 -13.49 -3.01 -6.95
CA ASN A 225 -14.66 -3.56 -6.25
C ASN A 225 -15.36 -2.53 -5.36
N ASN A 226 -14.64 -1.48 -4.92
CA ASN A 226 -15.14 -0.44 -4.00
C ASN A 226 -15.43 0.92 -4.67
N GLU A 227 -15.21 1.06 -5.98
CA GLU A 227 -15.57 2.25 -6.78
C GLU A 227 -17.03 2.21 -7.30
N GLN A 228 -17.78 1.15 -7.02
CA GLN A 228 -19.20 0.98 -7.41
C GLN A 228 -20.11 1.58 -6.28
#